data_f271d04e415e443678c457f7989d52e7
#
_entry.id   f271d04e415e443678c457f7989d52e7
#
_cell.length_a   1.000
_cell.length_b   1.000
_cell.length_c   1.000
_cell.angle_alpha   90.00
_cell.angle_beta   90.00
_cell.angle_gamma   90.00
#
_symmetry.space_group_name_H-M   'P 1'
#
loop_
_entity.id
_entity.type
_entity.pdbx_description
1 polymer ?
#
loop_
_entity_poly.entity_id
_entity_poly.type
_entity_poly.pdbx_seq_one_letter_code
_entity_poly.pdbx_strand_id
1 'polypeptide(L)'
;IIGGGQDITFSNYKAYDQLEQTVNLVVVDSKFDLGNLEDKLSSKSYLSKIIMEVPTNLFNFSNIGYQTYLNPQEEIKLIQGLNFDTYRLAEAKELEILEPVLRDADIVSIDIGSVRQSDAPANKNVSPNGFYGDEICGIARYAGISDKVSSFGIYEYNSAFDTHNLTAHLIAQMIWCFIEGYNSRVKDY
;
A
#
# COMPACT_ATOMS: atom_id res chain seq x y z
N ILE A 1 0.40 11.61 -2.36
CA ILE A 1 1.88 11.53 -2.37
C ILE A 1 2.28 10.69 -3.57
N ILE A 2 3.23 11.16 -4.37
CA ILE A 2 3.70 10.42 -5.55
C ILE A 2 5.22 10.39 -5.53
N GLY A 3 5.80 9.18 -5.52
CA GLY A 3 7.24 8.95 -5.58
C GLY A 3 7.93 8.91 -4.23
N GLY A 4 9.24 8.64 -4.27
CA GLY A 4 10.06 8.33 -3.11
C GLY A 4 9.98 6.86 -2.70
N GLY A 5 10.73 6.50 -1.67
CA GLY A 5 10.66 5.17 -1.06
C GLY A 5 9.39 5.01 -0.22
N GLN A 6 8.94 3.77 -0.05
CA GLN A 6 7.73 3.48 0.74
C GLN A 6 7.90 3.80 2.24
N ASP A 7 9.14 3.99 2.70
CA ASP A 7 9.43 4.50 4.05
C ASP A 7 8.80 5.87 4.36
N ILE A 8 8.41 6.64 3.34
CA ILE A 8 7.63 7.88 3.52
C ILE A 8 6.28 7.59 4.19
N THR A 9 5.75 6.37 4.07
CA THR A 9 4.56 5.93 4.81
C THR A 9 4.71 6.07 6.32
N PHE A 10 5.92 5.82 6.86
CA PHE A 10 6.20 6.06 8.27
C PHE A 10 6.04 7.54 8.64
N SER A 11 6.60 8.45 7.83
CA SER A 11 6.45 9.89 8.07
C SER A 11 5.01 10.36 7.96
N ASN A 12 4.25 9.77 7.04
CA ASN A 12 2.82 10.03 6.89
C ASN A 12 2.05 9.55 8.13
N TYR A 13 2.29 8.32 8.60
CA TYR A 13 1.71 7.79 9.84
C TYR A 13 2.04 8.70 11.04
N LYS A 14 3.29 9.18 11.16
CA LYS A 14 3.69 10.07 12.25
C LYS A 14 2.94 11.41 12.26
N ALA A 15 2.43 11.87 11.12
CA ALA A 15 1.60 13.07 11.08
C ALA A 15 0.25 12.86 11.78
N TYR A 16 -0.37 11.69 11.62
CA TYR A 16 -1.59 11.31 12.33
C TYR A 16 -1.33 11.06 13.82
N ASP A 17 -0.22 10.40 14.13
CA ASP A 17 0.22 10.12 15.48
C ASP A 17 0.38 11.42 16.29
N GLN A 18 0.95 12.47 15.71
CA GLN A 18 1.06 13.79 16.34
C GLN A 18 -0.30 14.47 16.60
N LEU A 19 -1.33 14.07 15.87
CA LEU A 19 -2.70 14.56 16.06
C LEU A 19 -3.52 13.67 17.01
N GLU A 20 -2.88 12.65 17.63
CA GLU A 20 -3.51 11.65 18.49
C GLU A 20 -4.68 10.93 17.80
N GLN A 21 -4.60 10.76 16.48
CA GLN A 21 -5.62 10.08 15.68
C GLN A 21 -5.26 8.61 15.49
N THR A 22 -6.21 7.74 15.77
CA THR A 22 -6.08 6.32 15.42
C THR A 22 -6.10 6.14 13.91
N VAL A 23 -5.28 5.21 13.40
CA VAL A 23 -5.04 5.03 11.97
C VAL A 23 -5.32 3.60 11.55
N ASN A 24 -6.11 3.42 10.52
CA ASN A 24 -6.20 2.22 9.71
C ASN A 24 -5.25 2.37 8.51
N LEU A 25 -4.14 1.65 8.53
CA LEU A 25 -3.14 1.67 7.47
C LEU A 25 -3.37 0.51 6.51
N VAL A 26 -3.65 0.80 5.27
CA VAL A 26 -3.69 -0.18 4.18
C VAL A 26 -2.46 -0.04 3.30
N VAL A 27 -1.74 -1.13 3.12
CA VAL A 27 -0.55 -1.22 2.27
C VAL A 27 -0.83 -2.18 1.13
N VAL A 28 -0.56 -1.76 -0.09
CA VAL A 28 -0.58 -2.63 -1.28
C VAL A 28 0.84 -2.95 -1.65
N ASP A 29 1.28 -4.14 -1.30
CA ASP A 29 2.66 -4.59 -1.49
C ASP A 29 2.75 -6.11 -1.56
N SER A 30 3.72 -6.60 -2.31
CA SER A 30 4.10 -8.02 -2.38
C SER A 30 4.84 -8.53 -1.14
N LYS A 31 5.31 -7.60 -0.28
CA LYS A 31 6.07 -7.85 0.95
C LYS A 31 5.45 -7.15 2.15
N PHE A 32 5.92 -7.53 3.33
CA PHE A 32 5.55 -6.83 4.58
C PHE A 32 6.54 -5.73 4.97
N ASP A 33 7.77 -5.79 4.48
CA ASP A 33 8.83 -4.81 4.76
C ASP A 33 9.05 -4.53 6.26
N LEU A 34 9.06 -5.62 7.04
CA LEU A 34 9.35 -5.57 8.48
C LEU A 34 10.83 -5.31 8.75
N GLY A 35 11.73 -5.88 7.93
CA GLY A 35 13.18 -5.78 8.16
C GLY A 35 13.61 -6.28 9.53
N ASN A 36 14.81 -5.89 9.95
CA ASN A 36 15.27 -6.14 11.33
C ASN A 36 14.96 -4.96 12.23
N LEU A 37 14.75 -5.23 13.53
CA LEU A 37 14.41 -4.20 14.51
C LEU A 37 15.50 -3.13 14.68
N GLU A 38 16.76 -3.51 14.46
CA GLU A 38 17.92 -2.60 14.56
C GLU A 38 18.21 -1.81 13.27
N ASP A 39 17.52 -2.16 12.18
CA ASP A 39 17.72 -1.48 10.90
C ASP A 39 17.29 -0.01 11.00
N LYS A 40 17.99 0.84 10.26
CA LYS A 40 17.53 2.22 10.04
C LYS A 40 16.24 2.20 9.25
N LEU A 41 15.43 3.25 9.40
CA LEU A 41 14.23 3.46 8.61
C LEU A 41 14.57 3.38 7.12
N SER A 42 13.87 2.51 6.42
CA SER A 42 13.98 2.29 4.97
C SER A 42 12.69 1.72 4.42
N SER A 43 12.54 1.68 3.11
CA SER A 43 11.38 1.02 2.46
C SER A 43 11.24 -0.47 2.79
N LYS A 44 12.28 -1.10 3.34
CA LYS A 44 12.25 -2.52 3.73
C LYS A 44 12.06 -2.75 5.25
N SER A 45 11.92 -1.70 6.04
CA SER A 45 11.85 -1.79 7.51
C SER A 45 10.88 -0.80 8.14
N TYR A 46 10.15 -0.04 7.35
CA TYR A 46 9.26 1.01 7.86
C TYR A 46 8.11 0.46 8.68
N LEU A 47 7.58 -0.72 8.33
CA LEU A 47 6.43 -1.28 9.01
C LEU A 47 6.76 -1.68 10.45
N SER A 48 7.93 -2.28 10.69
CA SER A 48 8.35 -2.59 12.06
C SER A 48 8.44 -1.34 12.94
N LYS A 49 8.87 -0.20 12.34
CA LYS A 49 8.94 1.06 13.08
C LYS A 49 7.56 1.59 13.46
N ILE A 50 6.56 1.42 12.59
CA ILE A 50 5.16 1.79 12.88
C ILE A 50 4.60 0.90 14.00
N ILE A 51 4.79 -0.42 13.89
CA ILE A 51 4.23 -1.40 14.85
C ILE A 51 4.85 -1.24 16.24
N MET A 52 6.12 -0.84 16.31
CA MET A 52 6.85 -0.71 17.58
C MET A 52 6.69 0.65 18.26
N GLU A 53 6.00 1.60 17.66
CA GLU A 53 5.73 2.90 18.30
C GLU A 53 4.96 2.72 19.63
N VAL A 54 5.40 3.47 20.66
CA VAL A 54 4.77 3.45 21.97
C VAL A 54 4.61 4.89 22.46
N PRO A 55 3.38 5.35 22.75
CA PRO A 55 2.10 4.68 22.48
C PRO A 55 1.85 4.50 20.97
N THR A 56 1.10 3.48 20.58
CA THR A 56 0.71 3.28 19.19
C THR A 56 -0.68 3.86 18.93
N ASN A 57 -0.81 4.59 17.81
CA ASN A 57 -2.11 4.99 17.26
C ASN A 57 -2.49 4.14 16.03
N LEU A 58 -1.72 3.10 15.71
CA LEU A 58 -2.09 2.12 14.70
C LEU A 58 -3.26 1.28 15.21
N PHE A 59 -4.46 1.51 14.69
CA PHE A 59 -5.66 0.76 15.06
C PHE A 59 -5.73 -0.58 14.32
N ASN A 60 -5.53 -0.54 13.01
CA ASN A 60 -5.43 -1.75 12.19
C ASN A 60 -4.39 -1.56 11.07
N PHE A 61 -3.82 -2.67 10.65
CA PHE A 61 -2.96 -2.78 9.50
C PHE A 61 -3.48 -3.85 8.56
N SER A 62 -3.58 -3.53 7.28
CA SER A 62 -3.96 -4.49 6.24
C SER A 62 -2.92 -4.48 5.11
N ASN A 63 -2.41 -5.66 4.76
CA ASN A 63 -1.57 -5.82 3.58
C ASN A 63 -2.34 -6.50 2.46
N ILE A 64 -2.35 -5.89 1.29
CA ILE A 64 -3.02 -6.34 0.09
C ILE A 64 -1.97 -6.75 -0.95
N GLY A 65 -1.99 -8.02 -1.35
CA GLY A 65 -1.17 -8.51 -2.46
C GLY A 65 0.12 -9.23 -2.04
N TYR A 66 0.31 -9.55 -0.75
CA TYR A 66 1.54 -10.23 -0.34
C TYR A 66 1.71 -11.58 -1.05
N GLN A 67 2.97 -11.95 -1.27
CA GLN A 67 3.33 -13.21 -1.92
C GLN A 67 4.19 -14.03 -0.97
N THR A 68 3.73 -15.23 -0.62
CA THR A 68 4.37 -16.07 0.41
C THR A 68 5.83 -16.41 0.15
N TYR A 69 6.22 -16.51 -1.12
CA TYR A 69 7.61 -16.80 -1.51
C TYR A 69 8.53 -15.58 -1.48
N LEU A 70 7.97 -14.37 -1.28
CA LEU A 70 8.74 -13.12 -1.11
C LEU A 70 8.88 -12.70 0.35
N ASN A 71 8.20 -13.40 1.26
CA ASN A 71 8.17 -13.06 2.68
C ASN A 71 8.68 -14.23 3.53
N PRO A 72 9.60 -14.00 4.48
CA PRO A 72 9.98 -15.01 5.46
C PRO A 72 8.76 -15.55 6.23
N GLN A 73 8.78 -16.84 6.53
CA GLN A 73 7.66 -17.48 7.24
C GLN A 73 7.44 -16.88 8.65
N GLU A 74 8.51 -16.40 9.25
CA GLU A 74 8.49 -15.74 10.57
C GLU A 74 7.72 -14.42 10.51
N GLU A 75 7.88 -13.63 9.45
CA GLU A 75 7.15 -12.38 9.23
C GLU A 75 5.66 -12.63 9.03
N ILE A 76 5.31 -13.65 8.22
CA ILE A 76 3.91 -14.04 8.00
C ILE A 76 3.25 -14.43 9.34
N LYS A 77 3.93 -15.24 10.17
CA LYS A 77 3.42 -15.64 11.50
C LYS A 77 3.30 -14.46 12.45
N LEU A 78 4.25 -13.51 12.40
CA LEU A 78 4.23 -12.32 13.24
C LEU A 78 3.01 -11.46 12.92
N ILE A 79 2.78 -11.14 11.65
CA ILE A 79 1.64 -10.33 11.21
C ILE A 79 0.31 -11.00 11.56
N GLN A 80 0.20 -12.31 11.35
CA GLN A 80 -0.97 -13.08 11.75
C GLN A 80 -1.17 -13.11 13.27
N GLY A 81 -0.08 -13.21 14.04
CA GLY A 81 -0.11 -13.19 15.52
C GLY A 81 -0.54 -11.84 16.10
N LEU A 82 -0.37 -10.76 15.36
CA LEU A 82 -0.85 -9.41 15.70
C LEU A 82 -2.32 -9.19 15.31
N ASN A 83 -2.99 -10.18 14.73
CA ASN A 83 -4.35 -10.11 14.19
C ASN A 83 -4.53 -9.03 13.12
N PHE A 84 -3.49 -8.74 12.33
CA PHE A 84 -3.57 -7.85 11.19
C PHE A 84 -4.10 -8.59 9.96
N ASP A 85 -4.80 -7.85 9.11
CA ASP A 85 -5.42 -8.41 7.92
C ASP A 85 -4.39 -8.58 6.80
N THR A 86 -4.39 -9.75 6.17
CA THR A 86 -3.47 -10.02 5.05
C THR A 86 -4.18 -10.74 3.92
N TYR A 87 -4.08 -10.16 2.73
CA TYR A 87 -4.69 -10.69 1.52
C TYR A 87 -3.60 -11.12 0.54
N ARG A 88 -3.56 -12.41 0.21
CA ARG A 88 -2.62 -12.91 -0.80
C ARG A 88 -2.96 -12.33 -2.17
N LEU A 89 -1.94 -12.20 -3.03
CA LEU A 89 -2.13 -11.68 -4.38
C LEU A 89 -3.30 -12.35 -5.13
N ALA A 90 -3.42 -13.68 -5.05
CA ALA A 90 -4.49 -14.41 -5.74
C ALA A 90 -5.89 -14.06 -5.21
N GLU A 91 -6.03 -13.89 -3.90
CA GLU A 91 -7.26 -13.48 -3.23
C GLU A 91 -7.57 -12.01 -3.51
N ALA A 92 -6.55 -11.15 -3.45
CA ALA A 92 -6.68 -9.72 -3.65
C ALA A 92 -7.05 -9.33 -5.09
N LYS A 93 -6.99 -10.25 -6.05
CA LYS A 93 -7.48 -10.05 -7.43
C LYS A 93 -9.02 -10.07 -7.51
N GLU A 94 -9.69 -10.63 -6.52
CA GLU A 94 -11.13 -10.48 -6.34
C GLU A 94 -11.41 -9.13 -5.67
N LEU A 95 -11.41 -8.07 -6.47
CA LEU A 95 -11.40 -6.68 -5.97
C LEU A 95 -12.55 -6.36 -5.01
N GLU A 96 -13.69 -7.03 -5.13
CA GLU A 96 -14.85 -6.83 -4.26
C GLU A 96 -14.55 -7.17 -2.79
N ILE A 97 -13.62 -8.10 -2.54
CA ILE A 97 -13.18 -8.46 -1.18
C ILE A 97 -12.42 -7.30 -0.52
N LEU A 98 -11.77 -6.46 -1.33
CA LEU A 98 -10.94 -5.36 -0.85
C LEU A 98 -11.74 -4.08 -0.55
N GLU A 99 -12.98 -3.99 -1.06
CA GLU A 99 -13.80 -2.79 -0.89
C GLU A 99 -14.00 -2.44 0.59
N PRO A 100 -14.41 -3.37 1.50
CA PRO A 100 -14.57 -3.03 2.92
C PRO A 100 -13.26 -2.59 3.60
N VAL A 101 -12.14 -3.19 3.21
CA VAL A 101 -10.81 -2.86 3.76
C VAL A 101 -10.39 -1.45 3.35
N LEU A 102 -10.56 -1.10 2.08
CA LEU A 102 -10.22 0.21 1.55
C LEU A 102 -11.18 1.29 2.03
N ARG A 103 -12.47 0.93 2.23
CA ARG A 103 -13.47 1.86 2.77
C ARG A 103 -13.13 2.34 4.17
N ASP A 104 -12.54 1.49 5.00
CA ASP A 104 -12.21 1.81 6.39
C ASP A 104 -10.79 2.38 6.57
N ALA A 105 -10.00 2.48 5.50
CA ALA A 105 -8.64 2.99 5.53
C ALA A 105 -8.57 4.51 5.75
N ASP A 106 -7.61 4.96 6.55
CA ASP A 106 -7.21 6.37 6.68
C ASP A 106 -6.04 6.69 5.75
N ILE A 107 -5.07 5.77 5.68
CA ILE A 107 -3.88 5.86 4.84
C ILE A 107 -3.85 4.67 3.89
N VAL A 108 -3.71 4.94 2.60
CA VAL A 108 -3.44 3.91 1.58
C VAL A 108 -2.06 4.15 0.98
N SER A 109 -1.18 3.15 1.12
CA SER A 109 0.21 3.18 0.66
C SER A 109 0.43 2.08 -0.38
N ILE A 110 0.74 2.45 -1.62
CA ILE A 110 0.96 1.51 -2.72
C ILE A 110 2.43 1.48 -3.12
N ASP A 111 3.09 0.32 -2.99
CA ASP A 111 4.35 0.05 -3.67
C ASP A 111 4.05 -0.34 -5.13
N ILE A 112 4.62 0.40 -6.08
CA ILE A 112 4.48 0.07 -7.50
C ILE A 112 5.11 -1.28 -7.85
N GLY A 113 6.01 -1.81 -7.02
CA GLY A 113 6.57 -3.15 -7.13
C GLY A 113 5.57 -4.28 -6.85
N SER A 114 4.38 -3.97 -6.32
CA SER A 114 3.26 -4.91 -6.22
C SER A 114 2.63 -5.24 -7.58
N VAL A 115 2.86 -4.39 -8.58
CA VAL A 115 2.41 -4.58 -9.97
C VAL A 115 3.42 -5.44 -10.74
N ARG A 116 2.95 -6.31 -11.62
CA ARG A 116 3.83 -7.15 -12.44
C ARG A 116 4.73 -6.30 -13.36
N GLN A 117 5.95 -6.77 -13.60
CA GLN A 117 6.97 -6.06 -14.38
C GLN A 117 6.50 -5.65 -15.78
N SER A 118 5.66 -6.46 -16.43
CA SER A 118 5.16 -6.14 -17.77
C SER A 118 4.32 -4.86 -17.82
N ASP A 119 3.70 -4.47 -16.71
CA ASP A 119 2.81 -3.31 -16.62
C ASP A 119 3.49 -2.14 -15.88
N ALA A 120 4.42 -2.43 -14.96
CA ALA A 120 5.16 -1.44 -14.19
C ALA A 120 6.66 -1.81 -14.07
N PRO A 121 7.47 -1.62 -15.11
CA PRO A 121 8.89 -1.97 -15.08
C PRO A 121 9.76 -1.02 -14.23
N ALA A 122 9.28 0.15 -13.85
CA ALA A 122 10.07 1.20 -13.22
C ALA A 122 10.28 1.03 -11.72
N ASN A 123 10.70 -0.17 -11.30
CA ASN A 123 11.06 -0.49 -9.92
C ASN A 123 12.30 -1.40 -9.89
N LYS A 124 13.11 -1.33 -8.83
CA LYS A 124 14.27 -2.20 -8.64
C LYS A 124 13.90 -3.65 -8.31
N ASN A 125 12.74 -3.85 -7.69
CA ASN A 125 12.27 -5.13 -7.16
C ASN A 125 11.14 -5.71 -8.02
N VAL A 126 11.21 -5.53 -9.33
CA VAL A 126 10.20 -6.03 -10.27
C VAL A 126 10.04 -7.55 -10.19
N SER A 127 8.79 -8.00 -10.31
CA SER A 127 8.42 -9.41 -10.32
C SER A 127 7.59 -9.73 -11.57
N PRO A 128 7.71 -10.97 -12.14
CA PRO A 128 6.82 -11.39 -13.21
C PRO A 128 5.37 -11.53 -12.73
N ASN A 129 5.16 -11.78 -11.44
CA ASN A 129 3.85 -11.89 -10.81
C ASN A 129 3.56 -10.65 -9.97
N GLY A 130 2.35 -10.14 -10.09
CA GLY A 130 1.85 -8.95 -9.42
C GLY A 130 0.45 -8.64 -9.89
N PHE A 131 -0.09 -7.54 -9.45
CA PHE A 131 -1.34 -7.00 -9.96
C PHE A 131 -1.20 -6.65 -11.46
N TYR A 132 -2.27 -6.80 -12.20
CA TYR A 132 -2.40 -6.20 -13.52
C TYR A 132 -2.66 -4.69 -13.40
N GLY A 133 -2.42 -3.96 -14.50
CA GLY A 133 -2.63 -2.51 -14.52
C GLY A 133 -4.07 -2.11 -14.22
N ASP A 134 -5.05 -2.88 -14.68
CA ASP A 134 -6.48 -2.67 -14.40
C ASP A 134 -6.87 -3.00 -12.96
N GLU A 135 -6.28 -4.07 -12.38
CA GLU A 135 -6.52 -4.45 -10.98
C GLU A 135 -6.02 -3.36 -10.02
N ILE A 136 -4.81 -2.83 -10.21
CA ILE A 136 -4.28 -1.77 -9.34
C ILE A 136 -5.04 -0.44 -9.53
N CYS A 137 -5.54 -0.15 -10.73
CA CYS A 137 -6.44 0.98 -10.97
C CYS A 137 -7.78 0.80 -10.23
N GLY A 138 -8.32 -0.43 -10.19
CA GLY A 138 -9.51 -0.77 -9.41
C GLY A 138 -9.31 -0.53 -7.90
N ILE A 139 -8.16 -0.95 -7.35
CA ILE A 139 -7.78 -0.69 -5.95
C ILE A 139 -7.70 0.83 -5.69
N ALA A 140 -7.06 1.58 -6.58
CA ALA A 140 -6.98 3.04 -6.47
C ALA A 140 -8.38 3.69 -6.49
N ARG A 141 -9.29 3.18 -7.32
CA ARG A 141 -10.68 3.67 -7.38
C ARG A 141 -11.43 3.39 -6.08
N TYR A 142 -11.33 2.19 -5.50
CA TYR A 142 -11.95 1.89 -4.19
C TYR A 142 -11.38 2.77 -3.08
N ALA A 143 -10.07 3.00 -3.05
CA ALA A 143 -9.47 3.96 -2.13
C ALA A 143 -10.04 5.38 -2.31
N GLY A 144 -10.30 5.77 -3.57
CA GLY A 144 -10.95 7.05 -3.87
C GLY A 144 -12.39 7.15 -3.40
N ILE A 145 -13.17 6.08 -3.49
CA ILE A 145 -14.59 6.04 -3.04
C ILE A 145 -14.70 6.19 -1.53
N SER A 146 -13.72 5.68 -0.76
CA SER A 146 -13.73 5.79 0.70
C SER A 146 -13.74 7.25 1.14
N ASP A 147 -14.68 7.61 2.00
CA ASP A 147 -14.79 8.94 2.63
C ASP A 147 -13.79 9.13 3.78
N LYS A 148 -13.22 8.04 4.31
CA LYS A 148 -12.20 8.04 5.36
C LYS A 148 -10.79 8.25 4.83
N VAL A 149 -10.47 7.77 3.63
CA VAL A 149 -9.12 7.91 3.06
C VAL A 149 -8.77 9.39 2.91
N SER A 150 -7.85 9.82 3.75
CA SER A 150 -7.32 11.19 3.80
C SER A 150 -5.89 11.28 3.28
N SER A 151 -5.19 10.14 3.14
CA SER A 151 -3.88 10.07 2.50
C SER A 151 -3.78 8.87 1.56
N PHE A 152 -3.39 9.14 0.31
CA PHE A 152 -3.13 8.16 -0.73
C PHE A 152 -1.73 8.37 -1.30
N GLY A 153 -0.91 7.32 -1.31
CA GLY A 153 0.48 7.39 -1.74
C GLY A 153 0.85 6.27 -2.71
N ILE A 154 1.67 6.61 -3.72
CA ILE A 154 2.27 5.67 -4.67
C ILE A 154 3.78 5.84 -4.59
N TYR A 155 4.50 4.78 -4.28
CA TYR A 155 5.91 4.77 -3.92
C TYR A 155 6.75 3.82 -4.79
N GLU A 156 8.06 3.87 -4.62
CA GLU A 156 9.05 3.00 -5.26
C GLU A 156 9.17 3.17 -6.79
N TYR A 157 8.57 4.20 -7.37
CA TYR A 157 8.76 4.54 -8.77
C TYR A 157 10.16 5.09 -9.02
N ASN A 158 10.89 4.49 -9.96
CA ASN A 158 12.20 4.95 -10.39
C ASN A 158 12.23 5.21 -11.90
N SER A 159 12.20 6.47 -12.29
CA SER A 159 12.16 6.89 -13.70
C SER A 159 13.33 6.37 -14.55
N ALA A 160 14.48 6.04 -13.91
CA ALA A 160 15.63 5.50 -14.64
C ALA A 160 15.37 4.10 -15.22
N PHE A 161 14.37 3.37 -14.70
CA PHE A 161 13.96 2.07 -15.21
C PHE A 161 12.68 2.11 -16.04
N ASP A 162 12.08 3.29 -16.23
CA ASP A 162 10.79 3.39 -16.91
C ASP A 162 10.93 3.34 -18.43
N THR A 163 10.77 2.15 -18.97
CA THR A 163 10.82 1.94 -20.42
C THR A 163 9.55 2.50 -21.07
N HIS A 164 9.70 3.45 -21.98
CA HIS A 164 8.61 4.13 -22.70
C HIS A 164 7.61 4.85 -21.79
N ASN A 165 8.01 5.24 -20.59
CA ASN A 165 7.13 5.85 -19.57
C ASN A 165 5.90 4.98 -19.21
N LEU A 166 5.99 3.67 -19.35
CA LEU A 166 4.88 2.76 -19.14
C LEU A 166 4.35 2.84 -17.71
N THR A 167 5.25 2.82 -16.71
CA THR A 167 4.89 2.94 -15.31
C THR A 167 4.34 4.32 -14.98
N ALA A 168 4.91 5.38 -15.54
CA ALA A 168 4.39 6.75 -15.36
C ALA A 168 2.96 6.88 -15.90
N HIS A 169 2.66 6.27 -17.06
CA HIS A 169 1.30 6.23 -17.61
C HIS A 169 0.35 5.44 -16.69
N LEU A 170 0.78 4.30 -16.14
CA LEU A 170 -0.03 3.54 -15.20
C LEU A 170 -0.31 4.35 -13.92
N ILE A 171 0.70 5.01 -13.35
CA ILE A 171 0.52 5.87 -12.17
C ILE A 171 -0.49 7.00 -12.48
N ALA A 172 -0.43 7.60 -13.66
CA ALA A 172 -1.40 8.62 -14.06
C ALA A 172 -2.83 8.06 -14.14
N GLN A 173 -3.00 6.81 -14.62
CA GLN A 173 -4.30 6.12 -14.64
C GLN A 173 -4.78 5.80 -13.22
N MET A 174 -3.90 5.33 -12.33
CA MET A 174 -4.24 5.10 -10.92
C MET A 174 -4.74 6.38 -10.24
N ILE A 175 -4.06 7.51 -10.48
CA ILE A 175 -4.48 8.82 -9.95
C ILE A 175 -5.83 9.22 -10.53
N TRP A 176 -6.05 9.02 -11.82
CA TRP A 176 -7.34 9.26 -12.46
C TRP A 176 -8.44 8.44 -11.81
N CYS A 177 -8.23 7.12 -11.64
CA CYS A 177 -9.20 6.23 -11.00
C CYS A 177 -9.50 6.63 -9.55
N PHE A 178 -8.47 7.05 -8.80
CA PHE A 178 -8.66 7.58 -7.45
C PHE A 178 -9.54 8.84 -7.46
N ILE A 179 -9.29 9.79 -8.36
CA ILE A 179 -10.09 11.02 -8.48
C ILE A 179 -11.53 10.69 -8.93
N GLU A 180 -11.70 9.74 -9.85
CA GLU A 180 -13.03 9.26 -10.26
C GLU A 180 -13.80 8.68 -9.07
N GLY A 181 -13.12 7.82 -8.27
CA GLY A 181 -13.68 7.30 -7.03
C GLY A 181 -14.05 8.41 -6.05
N TYR A 182 -13.15 9.36 -5.82
CA TYR A 182 -13.40 10.51 -4.95
C TYR A 182 -14.64 11.31 -5.37
N ASN A 183 -14.84 11.53 -6.65
CA ASN A 183 -16.02 12.23 -7.16
C ASN A 183 -17.31 11.41 -7.03
N SER A 184 -17.19 10.10 -6.81
CA SER A 184 -18.32 9.18 -6.62
C SER A 184 -18.69 8.99 -5.15
N ARG A 185 -18.01 9.67 -4.21
CA ARG A 185 -18.34 9.63 -2.77
C ARG A 185 -19.77 10.09 -2.56
N VAL A 186 -20.55 9.27 -1.85
CA VAL A 186 -21.88 9.68 -1.41
C VAL A 186 -21.69 10.67 -0.27
N LYS A 187 -22.16 11.89 -0.47
CA LYS A 187 -22.20 12.88 0.62
C LYS A 187 -23.40 12.53 1.48
N ASP A 188 -23.17 11.87 2.60
CA ASP A 188 -24.16 11.78 3.65
C ASP A 188 -24.34 13.18 4.27
N TYR A 189 -25.47 13.82 3.96
CA TYR A 189 -25.88 15.08 4.54
C TYR A 189 -26.66 14.84 5.83
#